data_f7d950ec05a73ebd1c96cff27a1c8338
#
_entry.id   f7d950ec05a73ebd1c96cff27a1c8338
#
_cell.length_a   1.000
_cell.length_b   1.000
_cell.length_c   1.000
_cell.angle_alpha   90.00
_cell.angle_beta   90.00
_cell.angle_gamma   90.00
#
_symmetry.space_group_name_H-M   'P 1'
#
loop_
_entity.id
_entity.type
_entity.pdbx_description
1 polymer ?
#
loop_
_entity_poly.entity_id
_entity_poly.type
_entity_poly.pdbx_seq_one_letter_code
_entity_poly.pdbx_strand_id
1 'polypeptide(L)'
;MDFYEHKIVQVEDLIPYALNSRTHSDEQVAQLAASIREFGFTNPILIDQDSNLIAGHGRLLAARKSKMAQVPAVVVTGLDDRKRRALVIADNKLALNAGWDEEALRVELEDLAGDFGELMGFSEDELVDLLRGDEATEGLTDEDAVPDAPEVPVTVEGDVWLLGRHRLMCGDSTSIDAVEKLMGGVKVDIIFTDPPYNVAFNGRSGKHDVIKNDDLEDSQFSDFIGEVCNVIASLDAKAVYVWCNWKFYGELQGRLPYKACIVWAKNVFGLGRGYRHQHEFCLFNGSVDDAIKNESDLWEVKKDTAYKHPTQKPVALSVRAFGNHIRLTNVLDLFGGSGSTLIGAEQTGRNSFVMELDPKYCDVIIKRWQEFTGEKATHAESGKTYEELSA
;
A
#
# COMPACT_ATOMS: atom_id res chain seq x y z
N MET A 1 -24.42 -7.85 -47.85
CA MET A 1 -24.39 -9.27 -47.43
C MET A 1 -24.45 -9.27 -45.92
N ASP A 2 -25.59 -9.68 -45.36
CA ASP A 2 -25.71 -9.81 -43.91
C ASP A 2 -25.02 -11.12 -43.48
N PHE A 3 -23.83 -11.02 -42.92
CA PHE A 3 -23.07 -12.18 -42.51
C PHE A 3 -23.52 -12.73 -41.15
N TYR A 4 -24.54 -12.11 -40.51
CA TYR A 4 -24.99 -12.48 -39.16
C TYR A 4 -26.47 -12.17 -38.94
N GLU A 5 -27.12 -12.98 -38.13
CA GLU A 5 -28.51 -12.83 -37.70
C GLU A 5 -28.60 -12.91 -36.20
N HIS A 6 -29.33 -11.99 -35.56
CA HIS A 6 -29.58 -12.04 -34.11
C HIS A 6 -30.75 -12.94 -33.79
N LYS A 7 -30.59 -13.86 -32.84
CA LYS A 7 -31.63 -14.80 -32.41
C LYS A 7 -31.61 -14.97 -30.90
N ILE A 8 -32.77 -15.35 -30.34
CA ILE A 8 -32.84 -15.97 -29.01
C ILE A 8 -32.89 -17.48 -29.25
N VAL A 9 -31.97 -18.21 -28.60
CA VAL A 9 -31.80 -19.66 -28.79
C VAL A 9 -31.96 -20.41 -27.50
N GLN A 10 -32.41 -21.66 -27.52
CA GLN A 10 -32.48 -22.52 -26.33
C GLN A 10 -31.08 -22.94 -25.91
N VAL A 11 -30.80 -22.89 -24.64
CA VAL A 11 -29.47 -23.26 -24.05
C VAL A 11 -29.18 -24.75 -24.26
N GLU A 12 -30.23 -25.58 -24.32
CA GLU A 12 -30.12 -27.03 -24.51
C GLU A 12 -29.73 -27.40 -25.95
N ASP A 13 -30.07 -26.57 -26.95
CA ASP A 13 -29.80 -26.80 -28.38
C ASP A 13 -28.35 -26.41 -28.73
N LEU A 14 -27.63 -25.78 -27.85
CA LEU A 14 -26.28 -25.27 -28.12
C LEU A 14 -25.22 -26.35 -27.97
N ILE A 15 -24.41 -26.54 -29.01
CA ILE A 15 -23.31 -27.51 -29.09
C ILE A 15 -21.99 -26.82 -28.82
N PRO A 16 -21.35 -27.04 -27.63
CA PRO A 16 -20.04 -26.51 -27.35
C PRO A 16 -18.98 -27.07 -28.34
N TYR A 17 -18.05 -26.22 -28.75
CA TYR A 17 -16.95 -26.69 -29.58
C TYR A 17 -15.99 -27.57 -28.81
N ALA A 18 -15.89 -28.86 -29.20
CA ALA A 18 -15.11 -29.89 -28.47
C ALA A 18 -13.61 -29.62 -28.40
N LEU A 19 -13.03 -28.87 -29.35
CA LEU A 19 -11.61 -28.50 -29.38
C LEU A 19 -11.39 -27.06 -28.88
N ASN A 20 -12.28 -26.53 -28.04
CA ASN A 20 -12.06 -25.23 -27.41
C ASN A 20 -10.82 -25.32 -26.52
N SER A 21 -9.80 -24.52 -26.86
CA SER A 21 -8.53 -24.47 -26.13
C SER A 21 -8.57 -23.57 -24.88
N ARG A 22 -9.63 -22.79 -24.68
CA ARG A 22 -9.79 -21.92 -23.52
C ARG A 22 -10.51 -22.67 -22.40
N THR A 23 -9.89 -22.72 -21.25
CA THR A 23 -10.45 -23.26 -20.01
C THR A 23 -11.18 -22.17 -19.23
N HIS A 24 -12.17 -22.54 -18.44
CA HIS A 24 -12.90 -21.65 -17.54
C HIS A 24 -12.94 -22.29 -16.17
N SER A 25 -12.47 -21.57 -15.14
CA SER A 25 -12.58 -22.01 -13.73
C SER A 25 -14.03 -21.89 -13.26
N ASP A 26 -14.37 -22.62 -12.21
CA ASP A 26 -15.70 -22.53 -11.57
C ASP A 26 -15.96 -21.13 -11.00
N GLU A 27 -14.89 -20.44 -10.56
CA GLU A 27 -14.93 -19.06 -10.07
C GLU A 27 -15.25 -18.08 -11.20
N GLN A 28 -14.56 -18.17 -12.34
CA GLN A 28 -14.83 -17.33 -13.50
C GLN A 28 -16.28 -17.54 -14.01
N VAL A 29 -16.77 -18.79 -14.02
CA VAL A 29 -18.15 -19.07 -14.39
C VAL A 29 -19.14 -18.46 -13.38
N ALA A 30 -18.79 -18.43 -12.09
CA ALA A 30 -19.62 -17.80 -11.07
C ALA A 30 -19.66 -16.26 -11.24
N GLN A 31 -18.52 -15.63 -11.51
CA GLN A 31 -18.42 -14.19 -11.80
C GLN A 31 -19.26 -13.81 -13.04
N LEU A 32 -19.13 -14.56 -14.13
CA LEU A 32 -19.97 -14.36 -15.34
C LEU A 32 -21.46 -14.52 -15.04
N ALA A 33 -21.84 -15.50 -14.21
CA ALA A 33 -23.23 -15.70 -13.82
C ALA A 33 -23.76 -14.56 -12.93
N ALA A 34 -22.94 -14.00 -12.05
CA ALA A 34 -23.28 -12.84 -11.24
C ALA A 34 -23.44 -11.58 -12.11
N SER A 35 -22.51 -11.32 -13.03
CA SER A 35 -22.56 -10.22 -13.97
C SER A 35 -23.80 -10.30 -14.90
N ILE A 36 -24.12 -11.49 -15.42
CA ILE A 36 -25.32 -11.68 -16.22
C ILE A 36 -26.61 -11.43 -15.41
N ARG A 37 -26.62 -11.74 -14.13
CA ARG A 37 -27.77 -11.51 -13.25
C ARG A 37 -27.99 -10.03 -12.97
N GLU A 38 -26.92 -9.27 -12.79
CA GLU A 38 -26.99 -7.84 -12.48
C GLU A 38 -27.25 -7.00 -13.74
N PHE A 39 -26.46 -7.19 -14.77
CA PHE A 39 -26.47 -6.35 -15.99
C PHE A 39 -27.26 -6.94 -17.15
N GLY A 40 -27.77 -8.17 -17.01
CA GLY A 40 -28.38 -8.91 -18.10
C GLY A 40 -27.35 -9.57 -19.03
N PHE A 41 -27.85 -10.28 -20.04
CA PHE A 41 -27.00 -10.94 -21.05
C PHE A 41 -26.58 -9.94 -22.15
N THR A 42 -25.71 -9.00 -21.81
CA THR A 42 -25.34 -7.83 -22.62
C THR A 42 -24.51 -8.17 -23.85
N ASN A 43 -23.75 -9.27 -23.83
CA ASN A 43 -22.88 -9.69 -24.93
C ASN A 43 -23.29 -11.06 -25.47
N PRO A 44 -23.96 -11.15 -26.67
CA PRO A 44 -24.47 -12.39 -27.20
C PRO A 44 -23.38 -13.45 -27.43
N ILE A 45 -23.76 -14.73 -27.46
CA ILE A 45 -22.87 -15.81 -27.93
C ILE A 45 -22.82 -15.84 -29.44
N LEU A 46 -21.71 -16.34 -30.00
CA LEU A 46 -21.57 -16.56 -31.45
C LEU A 46 -21.76 -18.04 -31.76
N ILE A 47 -22.64 -18.35 -32.73
CA ILE A 47 -22.91 -19.71 -33.18
C ILE A 47 -22.89 -19.79 -34.72
N ASP A 48 -22.72 -20.98 -35.25
CA ASP A 48 -22.98 -21.25 -36.68
C ASP A 48 -24.44 -21.63 -36.91
N GLN A 49 -24.78 -21.94 -38.19
CA GLN A 49 -26.14 -22.31 -38.59
C GLN A 49 -26.65 -23.62 -37.98
N ASP A 50 -25.72 -24.48 -37.51
CA ASP A 50 -26.02 -25.78 -36.92
C ASP A 50 -25.96 -25.71 -35.35
N SER A 51 -26.03 -24.51 -34.79
CA SER A 51 -25.96 -24.22 -33.34
C SER A 51 -24.62 -24.59 -32.68
N ASN A 52 -23.55 -24.79 -33.43
CA ASN A 52 -22.23 -25.01 -32.86
C ASN A 52 -21.68 -23.67 -32.32
N LEU A 53 -21.18 -23.69 -31.09
CA LEU A 53 -20.64 -22.50 -30.43
C LEU A 53 -19.29 -22.10 -31.02
N ILE A 54 -19.16 -20.86 -31.46
CA ILE A 54 -17.95 -20.24 -31.98
C ILE A 54 -17.27 -19.44 -30.82
N ALA A 55 -18.05 -18.59 -30.13
CA ALA A 55 -17.54 -17.77 -29.04
C ALA A 55 -18.54 -17.64 -27.88
N GLY A 56 -18.06 -17.41 -26.69
CA GLY A 56 -18.88 -17.25 -25.48
C GLY A 56 -19.07 -18.54 -24.68
N HIS A 57 -18.10 -19.47 -24.70
CA HIS A 57 -18.16 -20.71 -23.93
C HIS A 57 -18.36 -20.48 -22.44
N GLY A 58 -17.66 -19.52 -21.81
CA GLY A 58 -17.87 -19.14 -20.41
C GLY A 58 -19.29 -18.62 -20.13
N ARG A 59 -19.84 -17.80 -21.05
CA ARG A 59 -21.21 -17.29 -20.93
C ARG A 59 -22.26 -18.39 -21.05
N LEU A 60 -22.03 -19.40 -21.91
CA LEU A 60 -22.89 -20.58 -21.98
C LEU A 60 -22.84 -21.38 -20.68
N LEU A 61 -21.65 -21.57 -20.09
CA LEU A 61 -21.52 -22.25 -18.78
C LEU A 61 -22.23 -21.48 -17.66
N ALA A 62 -22.10 -20.16 -17.66
CA ALA A 62 -22.78 -19.28 -16.72
C ALA A 62 -24.32 -19.33 -16.87
N ALA A 63 -24.82 -19.34 -18.10
CA ALA A 63 -26.25 -19.50 -18.40
C ALA A 63 -26.78 -20.85 -17.90
N ARG A 64 -26.05 -21.94 -18.11
CA ARG A 64 -26.38 -23.28 -17.60
C ARG A 64 -26.38 -23.32 -16.07
N LYS A 65 -25.36 -22.72 -15.42
CA LYS A 65 -25.26 -22.60 -13.96
C LYS A 65 -26.43 -21.80 -13.37
N SER A 66 -26.86 -20.74 -14.09
CA SER A 66 -28.02 -19.90 -13.72
C SER A 66 -29.37 -20.48 -14.14
N LYS A 67 -29.40 -21.68 -14.73
CA LYS A 67 -30.62 -22.36 -15.24
C LYS A 67 -31.45 -21.50 -16.20
N MET A 68 -30.76 -20.71 -17.04
CA MET A 68 -31.43 -19.95 -18.09
C MET A 68 -31.90 -20.89 -19.18
N ALA A 69 -33.16 -20.74 -19.63
CA ALA A 69 -33.72 -21.54 -20.71
C ALA A 69 -33.23 -21.06 -22.08
N GLN A 70 -33.03 -19.74 -22.23
CA GLN A 70 -32.72 -19.09 -23.51
C GLN A 70 -31.62 -18.05 -23.33
N VAL A 71 -30.83 -17.83 -24.39
CA VAL A 71 -29.78 -16.80 -24.44
C VAL A 71 -29.78 -16.10 -25.79
N PRO A 72 -29.35 -14.81 -25.87
CA PRO A 72 -29.15 -14.14 -27.12
C PRO A 72 -27.92 -14.70 -27.84
N ALA A 73 -28.06 -14.89 -29.15
CA ALA A 73 -27.02 -15.40 -30.02
C ALA A 73 -26.93 -14.60 -31.32
N VAL A 74 -25.75 -14.55 -31.89
CA VAL A 74 -25.47 -14.10 -33.24
C VAL A 74 -25.13 -15.31 -34.10
N VAL A 75 -25.91 -15.59 -35.13
CA VAL A 75 -25.66 -16.68 -36.07
C VAL A 75 -24.74 -16.17 -37.17
N VAL A 76 -23.54 -16.74 -37.27
CA VAL A 76 -22.58 -16.39 -38.33
C VAL A 76 -22.73 -17.34 -39.48
N THR A 77 -22.95 -16.79 -40.68
CA THR A 77 -23.17 -17.54 -41.91
C THR A 77 -21.98 -17.47 -42.87
N GLY A 78 -21.85 -18.42 -43.78
CA GLY A 78 -20.84 -18.40 -44.85
C GLY A 78 -19.42 -18.73 -44.40
N LEU A 79 -19.25 -19.34 -43.22
CA LEU A 79 -17.95 -19.85 -42.74
C LEU A 79 -17.77 -21.31 -43.17
N ASP A 80 -16.65 -21.60 -43.84
CA ASP A 80 -16.16 -22.98 -43.96
C ASP A 80 -15.53 -23.42 -42.62
N ASP A 81 -15.27 -24.73 -42.46
CA ASP A 81 -14.73 -25.29 -41.18
C ASP A 81 -13.38 -24.66 -40.78
N ARG A 82 -12.50 -24.34 -41.75
CA ARG A 82 -11.20 -23.73 -41.47
C ARG A 82 -11.35 -22.30 -40.94
N LYS A 83 -12.23 -21.49 -41.54
CA LYS A 83 -12.53 -20.12 -41.11
C LYS A 83 -13.21 -20.10 -39.75
N ARG A 84 -14.15 -21.02 -39.48
CA ARG A 84 -14.80 -21.17 -38.21
C ARG A 84 -13.77 -21.46 -37.09
N ARG A 85 -12.86 -22.41 -37.29
CA ARG A 85 -11.78 -22.74 -36.33
C ARG A 85 -10.83 -21.58 -36.12
N ALA A 86 -10.46 -20.86 -37.17
CA ALA A 86 -9.65 -19.66 -37.09
C ALA A 86 -10.34 -18.57 -36.26
N LEU A 87 -11.64 -18.38 -36.45
CA LEU A 87 -12.44 -17.39 -35.71
C LEU A 87 -12.53 -17.74 -34.21
N VAL A 88 -12.70 -19.02 -33.85
CA VAL A 88 -12.67 -19.47 -32.44
C VAL A 88 -11.37 -19.08 -31.78
N ILE A 89 -10.23 -19.26 -32.46
CA ILE A 89 -8.90 -18.89 -31.89
C ILE A 89 -8.75 -17.37 -31.85
N ALA A 90 -9.11 -16.67 -32.90
CA ALA A 90 -8.96 -15.22 -33.03
C ALA A 90 -9.78 -14.46 -31.96
N ASP A 91 -11.05 -14.83 -31.78
CA ASP A 91 -11.91 -14.21 -30.75
C ASP A 91 -11.29 -14.30 -29.35
N ASN A 92 -10.76 -15.48 -29.00
CA ASN A 92 -10.10 -15.68 -27.71
C ASN A 92 -8.75 -14.92 -27.59
N LYS A 93 -7.94 -14.89 -28.67
CA LYS A 93 -6.59 -14.32 -28.62
C LYS A 93 -6.60 -12.79 -28.70
N LEU A 94 -7.46 -12.21 -29.57
CA LEU A 94 -7.51 -10.75 -29.75
C LEU A 94 -7.97 -10.03 -28.48
N ALA A 95 -8.88 -10.62 -27.72
CA ALA A 95 -9.31 -10.08 -26.42
C ALA A 95 -8.16 -9.99 -25.40
N LEU A 96 -7.18 -10.90 -25.47
CA LEU A 96 -6.00 -10.91 -24.57
C LEU A 96 -4.89 -9.94 -25.01
N ASN A 97 -4.97 -9.34 -26.19
CA ASN A 97 -3.96 -8.40 -26.68
C ASN A 97 -4.26 -6.95 -26.27
N ALA A 98 -5.43 -6.68 -25.74
CA ALA A 98 -5.76 -5.38 -25.16
C ALA A 98 -5.18 -5.28 -23.72
N GLY A 99 -4.70 -4.10 -23.35
CA GLY A 99 -4.34 -3.74 -22.00
C GLY A 99 -5.33 -2.72 -21.42
N TRP A 100 -5.08 -2.30 -20.20
CA TRP A 100 -5.80 -1.23 -19.53
C TRP A 100 -4.95 0.04 -19.54
N ASP A 101 -5.59 1.19 -19.61
CA ASP A 101 -5.03 2.45 -19.11
C ASP A 101 -5.24 2.43 -17.60
N GLU A 102 -4.17 2.13 -16.85
CA GLU A 102 -4.26 1.84 -15.42
C GLU A 102 -4.69 3.07 -14.61
N GLU A 103 -4.28 4.27 -15.02
CA GLU A 103 -4.68 5.52 -14.36
C GLU A 103 -6.18 5.80 -14.55
N ALA A 104 -6.67 5.68 -15.80
CA ALA A 104 -8.09 5.84 -16.08
C ALA A 104 -8.92 4.75 -15.39
N LEU A 105 -8.44 3.50 -15.39
CA LEU A 105 -9.09 2.38 -14.71
C LEU A 105 -9.15 2.59 -13.20
N ARG A 106 -8.08 3.08 -12.57
CA ARG A 106 -8.05 3.36 -11.13
C ARG A 106 -9.11 4.38 -10.71
N VAL A 107 -9.23 5.48 -11.46
CA VAL A 107 -10.24 6.51 -11.20
C VAL A 107 -11.67 5.92 -11.21
N GLU A 108 -11.98 5.05 -12.18
CA GLU A 108 -13.27 4.37 -12.23
C GLU A 108 -13.45 3.36 -11.08
N LEU A 109 -12.39 2.61 -10.75
CA LEU A 109 -12.43 1.63 -9.67
C LEU A 109 -12.58 2.27 -8.27
N GLU A 110 -12.03 3.47 -8.04
CA GLU A 110 -12.20 4.21 -6.79
C GLU A 110 -13.67 4.48 -6.45
N ASP A 111 -14.51 4.68 -7.48
CA ASP A 111 -15.95 4.91 -7.31
C ASP A 111 -16.75 3.60 -7.25
N LEU A 112 -16.37 2.60 -8.05
CA LEU A 112 -17.18 1.43 -8.32
C LEU A 112 -16.80 0.18 -7.53
N ALA A 113 -15.54 0.05 -7.07
CA ALA A 113 -15.05 -1.21 -6.49
C ALA A 113 -15.81 -1.65 -5.23
N GLY A 114 -16.30 -0.69 -4.42
CA GLY A 114 -17.07 -0.99 -3.21
C GLY A 114 -18.38 -1.73 -3.48
N ASP A 115 -19.09 -1.36 -4.55
CA ASP A 115 -20.40 -1.89 -4.89
C ASP A 115 -20.34 -3.01 -5.93
N PHE A 116 -19.40 -2.95 -6.87
CA PHE A 116 -19.38 -3.79 -8.07
C PHE A 116 -18.07 -4.59 -8.26
N GLY A 117 -17.10 -4.52 -7.34
CA GLY A 117 -15.75 -5.11 -7.53
C GLY A 117 -15.76 -6.57 -8.00
N GLU A 118 -16.55 -7.43 -7.36
CA GLU A 118 -16.68 -8.85 -7.74
C GLU A 118 -17.33 -9.06 -9.12
N LEU A 119 -18.15 -8.10 -9.58
CA LEU A 119 -18.88 -8.20 -10.84
C LEU A 119 -18.05 -7.74 -12.05
N MET A 120 -17.02 -6.92 -11.83
CA MET A 120 -16.12 -6.42 -12.86
C MET A 120 -15.10 -7.46 -13.33
N GLY A 121 -14.94 -8.57 -12.60
CA GLY A 121 -14.11 -9.71 -13.00
C GLY A 121 -12.66 -9.62 -12.52
N PHE A 122 -12.29 -8.59 -11.75
CA PHE A 122 -11.03 -8.53 -11.06
C PHE A 122 -11.07 -9.40 -9.80
N SER A 123 -9.95 -10.04 -9.46
CA SER A 123 -9.75 -10.64 -8.14
C SER A 123 -9.59 -9.55 -7.09
N GLU A 124 -9.79 -9.89 -5.82
CA GLU A 124 -9.54 -8.95 -4.71
C GLU A 124 -8.10 -8.44 -4.70
N ASP A 125 -7.13 -9.32 -4.97
CA ASP A 125 -5.70 -8.95 -5.05
C ASP A 125 -5.43 -8.00 -6.22
N GLU A 126 -5.99 -8.26 -7.41
CA GLU A 126 -5.88 -7.35 -8.57
C GLU A 126 -6.52 -5.98 -8.31
N LEU A 127 -7.68 -5.93 -7.64
CA LEU A 127 -8.31 -4.67 -7.24
C LEU A 127 -7.45 -3.89 -6.25
N VAL A 128 -6.89 -4.58 -5.26
CA VAL A 128 -5.99 -3.98 -4.28
C VAL A 128 -4.76 -3.40 -4.98
N ASP A 129 -4.13 -4.14 -5.89
CA ASP A 129 -2.93 -3.69 -6.60
C ASP A 129 -3.24 -2.51 -7.52
N LEU A 130 -4.36 -2.55 -8.28
CA LEU A 130 -4.79 -1.45 -9.14
C LEU A 130 -5.15 -0.18 -8.35
N LEU A 131 -5.84 -0.33 -7.22
CA LEU A 131 -6.24 0.80 -6.37
C LEU A 131 -5.07 1.37 -5.55
N ARG A 132 -4.09 0.54 -5.20
CA ARG A 132 -2.83 1.01 -4.58
C ARG A 132 -2.03 1.88 -5.53
N GLY A 133 -2.14 1.64 -6.85
CA GLY A 133 -1.35 2.28 -7.89
C GLY A 133 0.11 1.85 -7.85
N ASP A 134 0.72 1.64 -8.98
CA ASP A 134 2.17 1.40 -9.11
C ASP A 134 3.01 2.69 -8.94
N GLU A 135 2.42 3.76 -8.40
CA GLU A 135 3.12 5.02 -8.19
C GLU A 135 3.86 5.08 -6.85
N ALA A 136 4.67 4.09 -6.54
CA ALA A 136 5.88 4.38 -5.79
C ALA A 136 6.81 5.11 -6.76
N THR A 137 6.87 6.43 -6.66
CA THR A 137 7.77 7.23 -7.51
C THR A 137 9.19 6.71 -7.29
N GLU A 138 9.80 6.14 -8.34
CA GLU A 138 11.20 5.73 -8.27
C GLU A 138 12.05 6.98 -7.97
N GLY A 139 12.78 6.96 -6.87
CA GLY A 139 13.71 8.02 -6.53
C GLY A 139 15.01 7.92 -7.34
N LEU A 140 15.85 8.92 -7.22
CA LEU A 140 17.18 8.94 -7.84
C LEU A 140 18.19 8.01 -7.15
N THR A 141 17.87 7.56 -5.93
CA THR A 141 18.68 6.63 -5.12
C THR A 141 17.84 5.45 -4.66
N ASP A 142 18.50 4.40 -4.16
CA ASP A 142 17.84 3.29 -3.45
C ASP A 142 17.01 3.85 -2.29
N GLU A 143 15.76 3.42 -2.17
CA GLU A 143 14.80 3.91 -1.17
C GLU A 143 15.27 3.69 0.27
N ASP A 144 15.99 2.60 0.52
CA ASP A 144 16.53 2.25 1.84
C ASP A 144 17.95 2.81 2.09
N ALA A 145 18.56 3.51 1.12
CA ALA A 145 19.84 4.18 1.30
C ALA A 145 19.75 5.28 2.35
N VAL A 146 20.69 5.32 3.29
CA VAL A 146 20.78 6.34 4.35
C VAL A 146 22.15 6.99 4.33
N PRO A 147 22.23 8.33 4.22
CA PRO A 147 23.48 9.08 4.33
C PRO A 147 24.10 8.95 5.73
N ASP A 148 25.40 9.22 5.83
CA ASP A 148 26.07 9.27 7.12
C ASP A 148 25.66 10.54 7.89
N ALA A 149 25.48 10.40 9.22
CA ALA A 149 25.17 11.52 10.08
C ALA A 149 26.36 12.51 10.14
N PRO A 150 26.12 13.82 10.10
CA PRO A 150 27.17 14.80 10.19
C PRO A 150 27.80 14.82 11.59
N GLU A 151 29.10 15.17 11.69
CA GLU A 151 29.73 15.38 12.97
C GLU A 151 29.13 16.58 13.72
N VAL A 152 28.89 17.67 12.99
CA VAL A 152 28.25 18.89 13.49
C VAL A 152 26.98 19.10 12.71
N PRO A 153 25.79 19.10 13.36
CA PRO A 153 24.53 19.32 12.67
C PRO A 153 24.36 20.78 12.25
N VAL A 154 23.66 20.99 11.16
CA VAL A 154 23.17 22.30 10.69
C VAL A 154 21.86 22.66 11.39
N THR A 155 21.00 21.68 11.52
CA THR A 155 19.71 21.80 12.22
C THR A 155 19.91 22.02 13.73
N VAL A 156 19.08 22.86 14.33
CA VAL A 156 19.03 23.07 15.77
C VAL A 156 17.61 22.78 16.30
N GLU A 157 17.50 22.56 17.61
CA GLU A 157 16.21 22.33 18.25
C GLU A 157 15.22 23.50 17.99
N GLY A 158 14.00 23.16 17.60
CA GLY A 158 12.94 24.11 17.24
C GLY A 158 12.86 24.45 15.75
N ASP A 159 13.87 24.08 14.95
CA ASP A 159 13.86 24.29 13.50
C ASP A 159 12.75 23.49 12.82
N VAL A 160 12.13 24.12 11.82
CA VAL A 160 11.22 23.47 10.89
C VAL A 160 11.79 23.59 9.48
N TRP A 161 11.87 22.45 8.81
CA TRP A 161 12.33 22.34 7.43
C TRP A 161 11.17 21.95 6.50
N LEU A 162 11.15 22.53 5.31
CA LEU A 162 10.23 22.22 4.22
C LEU A 162 10.98 21.38 3.19
N LEU A 163 10.50 20.17 2.95
CA LEU A 163 11.04 19.20 2.01
C LEU A 163 9.96 18.93 0.95
N GLY A 164 9.90 19.80 -0.09
CA GLY A 164 8.79 19.79 -1.03
C GLY A 164 7.44 19.96 -0.32
N ARG A 165 6.60 18.94 -0.37
CA ARG A 165 5.31 18.89 0.33
C ARG A 165 5.37 18.43 1.78
N HIS A 166 6.54 17.98 2.25
CA HIS A 166 6.74 17.46 3.60
C HIS A 166 7.25 18.53 4.55
N ARG A 167 7.12 18.26 5.84
CA ARG A 167 7.67 19.08 6.92
C ARG A 167 8.43 18.21 7.90
N LEU A 168 9.61 18.67 8.29
CA LEU A 168 10.43 18.05 9.34
C LEU A 168 10.64 19.08 10.44
N MET A 169 10.50 18.67 11.70
CA MET A 169 10.81 19.51 12.85
C MET A 169 11.80 18.82 13.78
N CYS A 170 12.83 19.56 14.17
CA CYS A 170 13.71 19.14 15.27
C CYS A 170 13.03 19.50 16.59
N GLY A 171 12.49 18.49 17.31
CA GLY A 171 11.71 18.77 18.51
C GLY A 171 11.30 17.54 19.31
N ASP A 172 10.63 17.79 20.42
CA ASP A 172 10.16 16.78 21.35
C ASP A 172 8.74 16.32 21.00
N SER A 173 8.59 15.04 20.70
CA SER A 173 7.33 14.38 20.34
C SER A 173 6.33 14.22 21.50
N THR A 174 6.73 14.49 22.74
CA THR A 174 5.83 14.55 23.90
C THR A 174 5.14 15.91 24.02
N SER A 175 5.65 16.94 23.32
CA SER A 175 5.09 18.29 23.32
C SER A 175 3.98 18.47 22.26
N ILE A 176 2.74 18.61 22.70
CA ILE A 176 1.62 18.87 21.78
C ILE A 176 1.81 20.19 21.02
N ASP A 177 2.34 21.23 21.65
CA ASP A 177 2.61 22.52 21.00
C ASP A 177 3.64 22.38 19.87
N ALA A 178 4.67 21.54 20.06
CA ALA A 178 5.64 21.23 19.02
C ALA A 178 5.00 20.46 17.84
N VAL A 179 4.13 19.51 18.15
CA VAL A 179 3.39 18.76 17.11
C VAL A 179 2.43 19.69 16.35
N GLU A 180 1.72 20.58 17.03
CA GLU A 180 0.87 21.59 16.39
C GLU A 180 1.67 22.54 15.48
N LYS A 181 2.86 22.98 15.94
CA LYS A 181 3.80 23.76 15.11
C LYS A 181 4.26 23.01 13.88
N LEU A 182 4.62 21.74 14.02
CA LEU A 182 5.01 20.86 12.92
C LEU A 182 3.87 20.75 11.91
N MET A 183 2.65 20.46 12.38
CA MET A 183 1.46 20.28 11.54
C MET A 183 1.04 21.56 10.81
N GLY A 184 1.32 22.75 11.37
CA GLY A 184 1.02 24.03 10.73
C GLY A 184 -0.45 24.22 10.40
N GLY A 185 -1.37 23.68 11.21
CA GLY A 185 -2.82 23.77 11.04
C GLY A 185 -3.43 22.69 10.14
N VAL A 186 -2.62 21.78 9.59
CA VAL A 186 -3.08 20.62 8.81
C VAL A 186 -3.57 19.53 9.76
N LYS A 187 -4.65 18.83 9.42
CA LYS A 187 -5.12 17.69 10.21
C LYS A 187 -4.35 16.43 9.84
N VAL A 188 -4.02 15.64 10.84
CA VAL A 188 -3.43 14.30 10.67
C VAL A 188 -4.50 13.34 10.14
N ASP A 189 -4.16 12.55 9.13
CA ASP A 189 -5.00 11.44 8.67
C ASP A 189 -4.46 10.10 9.18
N ILE A 190 -3.14 9.89 9.05
CA ILE A 190 -2.44 8.66 9.44
C ILE A 190 -1.34 9.02 10.44
N ILE A 191 -1.25 8.29 11.54
CA ILE A 191 -0.06 8.25 12.39
C ILE A 191 0.67 6.93 12.10
N PHE A 192 1.93 7.02 11.68
CA PHE A 192 2.80 5.87 11.46
C PHE A 192 4.12 6.15 12.17
N THR A 193 4.34 5.51 13.31
CA THR A 193 5.40 5.94 14.22
C THR A 193 6.07 4.79 14.96
N ASP A 194 7.37 4.95 15.27
CA ASP A 194 8.23 3.94 15.86
C ASP A 194 8.99 4.52 17.08
N PRO A 195 8.35 4.60 18.25
CA PRO A 195 9.00 5.13 19.44
C PRO A 195 10.20 4.27 19.88
N PRO A 196 11.20 4.82 20.59
CA PRO A 196 12.30 4.06 21.14
C PRO A 196 11.79 2.92 22.05
N TYR A 197 12.56 1.83 22.13
CA TYR A 197 12.13 0.59 22.81
C TYR A 197 12.82 0.36 24.17
N ASN A 198 13.56 1.32 24.66
CA ASN A 198 14.35 1.26 25.90
C ASN A 198 15.31 0.04 25.96
N VAL A 199 16.04 -0.17 24.87
CA VAL A 199 16.99 -1.30 24.74
C VAL A 199 18.45 -0.88 24.84
N ALA A 200 18.73 0.40 25.13
CA ALA A 200 20.06 1.01 25.23
C ALA A 200 20.97 0.61 24.05
N PHE A 201 20.44 0.72 22.83
CA PHE A 201 21.14 0.24 21.66
C PHE A 201 22.35 1.14 21.32
N ASN A 202 23.57 0.67 21.54
CA ASN A 202 24.82 1.39 21.28
C ASN A 202 25.67 0.78 20.14
N GLY A 203 25.08 -0.14 19.36
CA GLY A 203 25.79 -0.86 18.29
C GLY A 203 26.89 -1.82 18.81
N ARG A 204 27.28 -2.80 17.98
CA ARG A 204 28.33 -3.79 18.30
C ARG A 204 29.71 -3.18 18.46
N SER A 205 29.96 -1.99 17.95
CA SER A 205 31.27 -1.34 17.89
C SER A 205 31.43 -0.17 18.86
N GLY A 206 30.38 0.21 19.62
CA GLY A 206 30.39 1.41 20.43
C GLY A 206 30.59 2.72 19.65
N LYS A 207 30.37 2.69 18.31
CA LYS A 207 30.60 3.82 17.42
C LYS A 207 29.35 4.66 17.14
N HIS A 208 28.19 4.23 17.63
CA HIS A 208 26.95 4.99 17.48
C HIS A 208 26.58 5.62 18.82
N ASP A 209 26.19 6.87 18.81
CA ASP A 209 25.60 7.54 19.95
C ASP A 209 24.32 6.78 20.36
N VAL A 210 24.03 6.70 21.67
CA VAL A 210 22.80 6.08 22.18
C VAL A 210 21.62 6.92 21.68
N ILE A 211 20.59 6.26 21.15
CA ILE A 211 19.35 6.93 20.73
C ILE A 211 18.77 7.64 21.95
N LYS A 212 18.41 8.91 21.81
CA LYS A 212 17.79 9.67 22.90
C LYS A 212 16.52 8.97 23.37
N ASN A 213 16.31 8.90 24.68
CA ASN A 213 15.19 8.20 25.35
C ASN A 213 15.18 6.67 25.19
N ASP A 214 16.27 6.03 24.73
CA ASP A 214 16.39 4.57 24.62
C ASP A 214 17.17 3.92 25.78
N ASP A 215 17.54 4.69 26.80
CA ASP A 215 18.28 4.26 28.02
C ASP A 215 17.70 4.96 29.29
N LEU A 216 16.40 4.82 29.49
CA LEU A 216 15.67 5.38 30.61
C LEU A 216 15.46 4.30 31.71
N GLU A 217 15.33 4.73 32.94
CA GLU A 217 14.77 3.86 33.99
C GLU A 217 13.33 3.45 33.63
N ASP A 218 12.93 2.24 34.01
CA ASP A 218 11.62 1.66 33.58
C ASP A 218 10.42 2.58 33.90
N SER A 219 10.44 3.30 35.05
CA SER A 219 9.38 4.25 35.40
C SER A 219 9.39 5.47 34.49
N GLN A 220 10.54 6.04 34.18
CA GLN A 220 10.69 7.20 33.31
C GLN A 220 10.29 6.84 31.87
N PHE A 221 10.64 5.64 31.45
CA PHE A 221 10.22 5.13 30.13
C PHE A 221 8.71 4.96 30.06
N SER A 222 8.08 4.40 31.10
CA SER A 222 6.62 4.26 31.17
C SER A 222 5.91 5.62 31.13
N ASP A 223 6.45 6.65 31.83
CA ASP A 223 5.92 8.01 31.79
C ASP A 223 6.07 8.62 30.40
N PHE A 224 7.26 8.53 29.79
CA PHE A 224 7.52 8.99 28.42
C PHE A 224 6.55 8.39 27.41
N ILE A 225 6.34 7.08 27.44
CA ILE A 225 5.39 6.41 26.56
C ILE A 225 3.94 6.85 26.85
N GLY A 226 3.62 7.13 28.12
CA GLY A 226 2.33 7.71 28.49
C GLY A 226 2.07 9.06 27.82
N GLU A 227 3.06 9.95 27.83
CA GLU A 227 3.00 11.26 27.18
C GLU A 227 2.85 11.12 25.65
N VAL A 228 3.63 10.25 25.00
CA VAL A 228 3.51 9.95 23.56
C VAL A 228 2.11 9.43 23.22
N CYS A 229 1.57 8.50 24.01
CA CYS A 229 0.21 7.99 23.80
C CYS A 229 -0.86 9.07 23.97
N ASN A 230 -0.68 10.01 24.91
CA ASN A 230 -1.59 11.14 25.10
C ASN A 230 -1.58 12.07 23.88
N VAL A 231 -0.40 12.36 23.31
CA VAL A 231 -0.27 13.13 22.07
C VAL A 231 -1.00 12.41 20.93
N ILE A 232 -0.73 11.10 20.72
CA ILE A 232 -1.40 10.31 19.67
C ILE A 232 -2.92 10.36 19.83
N ALA A 233 -3.43 10.17 21.05
CA ALA A 233 -4.86 10.16 21.32
C ALA A 233 -5.53 11.52 21.09
N SER A 234 -4.81 12.64 21.24
CA SER A 234 -5.33 14.00 21.06
C SER A 234 -5.51 14.38 19.58
N LEU A 235 -4.85 13.69 18.66
CA LEU A 235 -4.78 14.10 17.24
C LEU A 235 -5.95 13.61 16.38
N ASP A 236 -6.85 12.77 16.88
CA ASP A 236 -8.05 12.25 16.18
C ASP A 236 -7.74 11.70 14.76
N ALA A 237 -6.63 10.98 14.63
CA ALA A 237 -6.22 10.38 13.37
C ALA A 237 -7.15 9.22 12.97
N LYS A 238 -7.40 9.05 11.66
CA LYS A 238 -8.27 8.00 11.13
C LYS A 238 -7.60 6.62 11.16
N ALA A 239 -6.27 6.60 11.04
CA ALA A 239 -5.46 5.38 11.12
C ALA A 239 -4.22 5.62 11.97
N VAL A 240 -3.91 4.70 12.87
CA VAL A 240 -2.78 4.78 13.79
C VAL A 240 -2.01 3.48 13.75
N TYR A 241 -0.73 3.55 13.41
CA TYR A 241 0.25 2.47 13.38
C TYR A 241 1.36 2.79 14.37
N VAL A 242 1.48 2.02 15.45
CA VAL A 242 2.54 2.20 16.45
C VAL A 242 3.38 0.94 16.50
N TRP A 243 4.64 1.06 16.07
CA TRP A 243 5.60 -0.03 16.08
C TRP A 243 6.12 -0.30 17.48
N CYS A 244 6.37 -1.57 17.77
CA CYS A 244 6.95 -1.98 19.04
C CYS A 244 7.65 -3.34 18.96
N ASN A 245 8.53 -3.60 19.91
CA ASN A 245 9.02 -4.95 20.14
C ASN A 245 8.10 -5.71 21.13
N TRP A 246 8.37 -7.01 21.29
CA TRP A 246 7.56 -7.87 22.17
C TRP A 246 7.59 -7.46 23.66
N LYS A 247 8.64 -6.82 24.14
CA LYS A 247 8.74 -6.34 25.53
C LYS A 247 7.87 -5.11 25.76
N PHE A 248 7.85 -4.24 24.75
CA PHE A 248 7.15 -2.97 24.80
C PHE A 248 5.64 -3.12 24.48
N TYR A 249 5.23 -4.21 23.84
CA TYR A 249 3.83 -4.49 23.49
C TYR A 249 2.85 -4.29 24.68
N GLY A 250 3.21 -4.80 25.88
CA GLY A 250 2.34 -4.70 27.07
C GLY A 250 2.11 -3.26 27.55
N GLU A 251 3.10 -2.39 27.42
CA GLU A 251 2.99 -0.96 27.78
C GLU A 251 2.00 -0.23 26.87
N LEU A 252 2.09 -0.47 25.57
CA LEU A 252 1.20 0.17 24.59
C LEU A 252 -0.23 -0.36 24.67
N GLN A 253 -0.42 -1.67 24.89
CA GLN A 253 -1.73 -2.31 24.84
C GLN A 253 -2.74 -1.73 25.85
N GLY A 254 -2.27 -1.23 26.98
CA GLY A 254 -3.12 -0.61 28.00
C GLY A 254 -3.40 0.88 27.80
N ARG A 255 -2.74 1.54 26.83
CA ARG A 255 -2.74 3.01 26.72
C ARG A 255 -3.52 3.55 25.51
N LEU A 256 -3.54 2.80 24.41
CA LEU A 256 -4.25 3.18 23.18
C LEU A 256 -5.23 2.07 22.77
N PRO A 257 -6.34 2.41 22.08
CA PRO A 257 -7.22 1.40 21.51
C PRO A 257 -6.55 0.77 20.28
N TYR A 258 -6.68 -0.54 20.14
CA TYR A 258 -6.21 -1.28 18.97
C TYR A 258 -7.28 -2.20 18.42
N LYS A 259 -7.27 -2.39 17.10
CA LYS A 259 -8.12 -3.34 16.38
C LYS A 259 -7.34 -4.54 15.85
N ALA A 260 -6.06 -4.38 15.56
CA ALA A 260 -5.19 -5.44 15.07
C ALA A 260 -3.76 -5.31 15.62
N CYS A 261 -3.03 -6.42 15.61
CA CYS A 261 -1.60 -6.48 15.85
C CYS A 261 -0.93 -7.04 14.60
N ILE A 262 -0.32 -6.17 13.81
CA ILE A 262 0.41 -6.54 12.62
C ILE A 262 1.77 -7.08 13.03
N VAL A 263 2.19 -8.19 12.44
CA VAL A 263 3.47 -8.84 12.70
C VAL A 263 4.37 -8.68 11.47
N TRP A 264 5.41 -7.88 11.59
CA TRP A 264 6.45 -7.85 10.57
C TRP A 264 7.38 -9.05 10.75
N ALA A 265 7.31 -10.02 9.84
CA ALA A 265 8.20 -11.17 9.77
C ALA A 265 9.44 -10.82 8.95
N LYS A 266 10.61 -10.82 9.63
CA LYS A 266 11.90 -10.49 9.02
C LYS A 266 12.52 -11.73 8.36
N ASN A 267 13.28 -11.52 7.29
CA ASN A 267 14.08 -12.58 6.64
C ASN A 267 15.32 -12.96 7.43
N VAL A 268 15.71 -12.21 8.47
CA VAL A 268 16.92 -12.41 9.27
C VAL A 268 16.60 -12.42 10.76
N PHE A 269 17.37 -13.19 11.53
CA PHE A 269 17.27 -13.25 12.99
C PHE A 269 17.89 -12.01 13.63
N GLY A 270 17.27 -11.49 14.67
CA GLY A 270 17.85 -10.51 15.57
C GLY A 270 19.08 -11.04 16.33
N LEU A 271 19.77 -10.17 17.04
CA LEU A 271 20.88 -10.54 17.91
C LEU A 271 20.38 -11.33 19.15
N GLY A 272 21.23 -12.15 19.73
CA GLY A 272 20.92 -12.88 20.97
C GLY A 272 21.27 -14.37 20.92
N ARG A 273 20.87 -15.09 21.99
CA ARG A 273 21.01 -16.54 22.16
C ARG A 273 19.65 -17.17 22.45
N GLY A 274 19.49 -18.45 22.14
CA GLY A 274 18.21 -19.17 22.32
C GLY A 274 17.20 -18.81 21.23
N TYR A 275 16.00 -18.41 21.63
CA TYR A 275 14.99 -17.92 20.71
C TYR A 275 15.33 -16.50 20.27
N ARG A 276 15.80 -16.37 19.04
CA ARG A 276 16.17 -15.09 18.44
C ARG A 276 14.96 -14.49 17.73
N HIS A 277 14.68 -13.22 18.05
CA HIS A 277 13.52 -12.52 17.50
C HIS A 277 13.68 -12.32 15.99
N GLN A 278 12.70 -12.75 15.23
CA GLN A 278 12.61 -12.60 13.78
C GLN A 278 11.38 -11.77 13.38
N HIS A 279 10.83 -11.03 14.33
CA HIS A 279 9.63 -10.23 14.10
C HIS A 279 9.63 -8.96 14.96
N GLU A 280 8.83 -8.00 14.54
CA GLU A 280 8.37 -6.85 15.33
C GLU A 280 6.85 -6.74 15.20
N PHE A 281 6.24 -6.03 16.13
CA PHE A 281 4.81 -5.79 16.13
C PHE A 281 4.50 -4.35 15.73
N CYS A 282 3.35 -4.18 15.08
CA CYS A 282 2.75 -2.87 14.88
C CYS A 282 1.31 -2.93 15.36
N LEU A 283 0.99 -2.11 16.36
CA LEU A 283 -0.36 -2.00 16.87
C LEU A 283 -1.15 -1.04 16.00
N PHE A 284 -2.23 -1.54 15.41
CA PHE A 284 -3.07 -0.79 14.48
C PHE A 284 -4.42 -0.45 15.11
N ASN A 285 -4.83 0.82 14.96
CA ASN A 285 -6.18 1.28 15.21
C ASN A 285 -6.66 2.12 14.03
N GLY A 286 -7.86 1.88 13.57
CA GLY A 286 -8.45 2.56 12.43
C GLY A 286 -9.35 1.63 11.62
N SER A 287 -9.57 1.99 10.37
CA SER A 287 -10.18 1.13 9.37
C SER A 287 -9.34 1.21 8.12
N VAL A 288 -9.07 0.10 7.48
CA VAL A 288 -8.56 0.06 6.11
C VAL A 288 -9.66 0.52 5.16
N ASP A 289 -9.30 0.97 3.99
CA ASP A 289 -10.27 1.40 2.97
C ASP A 289 -11.20 0.25 2.59
N ASP A 290 -12.48 0.54 2.34
CA ASP A 290 -13.49 -0.50 2.03
C ASP A 290 -13.15 -1.30 0.76
N ALA A 291 -12.34 -0.70 -0.13
CA ALA A 291 -11.80 -1.37 -1.31
C ALA A 291 -10.78 -2.47 -0.98
N ILE A 292 -10.19 -2.43 0.23
CA ILE A 292 -9.15 -3.37 0.69
C ILE A 292 -9.79 -4.32 1.70
N LYS A 293 -10.37 -5.42 1.22
CA LYS A 293 -11.17 -6.32 2.06
C LYS A 293 -10.34 -7.32 2.87
N ASN A 294 -9.14 -7.71 2.41
CA ASN A 294 -8.37 -8.85 2.93
C ASN A 294 -6.87 -8.54 3.12
N GLU A 295 -6.55 -7.49 3.87
CA GLU A 295 -5.15 -7.25 4.23
C GLU A 295 -4.72 -8.20 5.36
N SER A 296 -3.58 -8.88 5.17
CA SER A 296 -2.99 -9.76 6.17
C SER A 296 -2.36 -8.97 7.30
N ASP A 297 -2.51 -9.43 8.54
CA ASP A 297 -1.76 -8.94 9.69
C ASP A 297 -0.34 -9.54 9.81
N LEU A 298 0.05 -10.44 8.89
CA LEU A 298 1.41 -10.95 8.77
C LEU A 298 2.10 -10.30 7.55
N TRP A 299 3.06 -9.42 7.82
CA TRP A 299 3.81 -8.71 6.80
C TRP A 299 5.20 -9.28 6.60
N GLU A 300 5.43 -9.95 5.47
CA GLU A 300 6.71 -10.51 5.07
C GLU A 300 7.47 -9.48 4.23
N VAL A 301 8.16 -8.55 4.91
CA VAL A 301 9.00 -7.55 4.26
C VAL A 301 10.46 -7.84 4.58
N LYS A 302 11.30 -7.95 3.54
CA LYS A 302 12.72 -8.22 3.71
C LYS A 302 13.43 -7.03 4.35
N LYS A 303 14.24 -7.31 5.35
CA LYS A 303 15.20 -6.34 5.88
C LYS A 303 16.53 -6.55 5.16
N ASP A 304 17.09 -5.48 4.57
CA ASP A 304 18.43 -5.55 4.03
C ASP A 304 19.44 -5.74 5.18
N THR A 305 20.39 -6.62 4.97
CA THR A 305 21.48 -6.89 5.93
C THR A 305 22.62 -5.88 5.83
N ALA A 306 22.64 -5.07 4.78
CA ALA A 306 23.63 -4.02 4.53
C ALA A 306 23.27 -2.66 5.15
N TYR A 307 22.15 -2.56 5.88
CA TYR A 307 21.76 -1.29 6.52
C TYR A 307 22.86 -0.75 7.43
N LYS A 308 23.22 0.49 7.17
CA LYS A 308 24.18 1.24 8.00
C LYS A 308 23.57 1.56 9.37
N HIS A 309 22.26 1.78 9.42
CA HIS A 309 21.52 2.07 10.67
C HIS A 309 20.81 0.79 11.17
N PRO A 310 21.19 0.27 12.33
CA PRO A 310 20.72 -1.04 12.79
C PRO A 310 19.24 -1.10 13.17
N THR A 311 18.61 0.04 13.47
CA THR A 311 17.19 0.16 13.83
C THR A 311 16.33 0.63 12.66
N GLN A 312 16.92 0.88 11.47
CA GLN A 312 16.17 1.31 10.29
C GLN A 312 15.10 0.28 9.92
N LYS A 313 13.90 0.79 9.63
CA LYS A 313 12.82 0.02 9.02
C LYS A 313 12.85 0.15 7.50
N PRO A 314 12.53 -0.92 6.75
CA PRO A 314 12.33 -0.82 5.30
C PRO A 314 11.24 0.18 4.95
N VAL A 315 11.46 0.97 3.91
CA VAL A 315 10.45 1.90 3.36
C VAL A 315 9.19 1.16 2.93
N ALA A 316 9.33 -0.05 2.41
CA ALA A 316 8.22 -0.91 2.01
C ALA A 316 7.15 -1.15 3.10
N LEU A 317 7.49 -1.03 4.41
CA LEU A 317 6.51 -1.15 5.49
C LEU A 317 5.56 0.06 5.53
N SER A 318 6.08 1.27 5.35
CA SER A 318 5.27 2.48 5.30
C SER A 318 4.47 2.56 4.00
N VAL A 319 5.05 2.20 2.86
CA VAL A 319 4.36 2.10 1.56
C VAL A 319 3.17 1.15 1.66
N ARG A 320 3.36 -0.04 2.24
CA ARG A 320 2.29 -1.02 2.45
C ARG A 320 1.19 -0.48 3.38
N ALA A 321 1.58 0.14 4.50
CA ALA A 321 0.61 0.76 5.42
C ALA A 321 -0.22 1.84 4.72
N PHE A 322 0.44 2.72 3.96
CA PHE A 322 -0.23 3.83 3.28
C PHE A 322 -1.13 3.36 2.14
N GLY A 323 -0.73 2.31 1.42
CA GLY A 323 -1.56 1.67 0.39
C GLY A 323 -2.90 1.15 0.91
N ASN A 324 -3.02 0.89 2.23
CA ASN A 324 -4.27 0.49 2.86
C ASN A 324 -5.24 1.67 3.12
N HIS A 325 -4.84 2.90 2.78
CA HIS A 325 -5.58 4.14 3.02
C HIS A 325 -5.53 5.06 1.80
N ILE A 326 -6.23 4.70 0.75
CA ILE A 326 -6.18 5.35 -0.57
C ILE A 326 -6.50 6.85 -0.48
N ARG A 327 -7.46 7.23 0.38
CA ARG A 327 -7.97 8.60 0.50
C ARG A 327 -7.30 9.45 1.60
N LEU A 328 -6.36 8.87 2.35
CA LEU A 328 -5.69 9.56 3.44
C LEU A 328 -4.34 10.09 2.97
N THR A 329 -4.10 11.38 3.14
CA THR A 329 -2.96 12.06 2.54
C THR A 329 -1.92 12.59 3.53
N ASN A 330 -2.30 12.89 4.78
CA ASN A 330 -1.42 13.54 5.75
C ASN A 330 -0.91 12.53 6.78
N VAL A 331 0.38 12.20 6.72
CA VAL A 331 1.04 11.22 7.57
C VAL A 331 1.88 11.93 8.63
N LEU A 332 1.71 11.58 9.89
CA LEU A 332 2.55 12.04 11.00
C LEU A 332 3.44 10.90 11.49
N ASP A 333 4.73 11.17 11.59
CA ASP A 333 5.70 10.34 12.30
C ASP A 333 6.33 11.16 13.44
N LEU A 334 6.15 10.70 14.67
CA LEU A 334 6.65 11.36 15.87
C LEU A 334 8.13 11.03 16.16
N PHE A 335 8.71 10.02 15.48
CA PHE A 335 10.07 9.54 15.69
C PHE A 335 10.72 9.24 14.33
N GLY A 336 11.18 10.30 13.64
CA GLY A 336 11.64 10.24 12.26
C GLY A 336 12.82 9.30 12.01
N GLY A 337 13.74 9.20 12.97
CA GLY A 337 14.93 8.37 12.87
C GLY A 337 15.71 8.65 11.59
N SER A 338 15.82 7.67 10.69
CA SER A 338 16.47 7.84 9.39
C SER A 338 15.54 8.33 8.27
N GLY A 339 14.26 8.60 8.54
CA GLY A 339 13.31 9.16 7.58
C GLY A 339 12.63 8.17 6.64
N SER A 340 12.55 6.88 6.99
CA SER A 340 11.90 5.87 6.13
C SER A 340 10.42 6.16 5.89
N THR A 341 9.70 6.69 6.89
CA THR A 341 8.31 7.13 6.77
C THR A 341 8.15 8.25 5.74
N LEU A 342 9.07 9.22 5.74
CA LEU A 342 9.05 10.35 4.80
C LEU A 342 9.28 9.88 3.37
N ILE A 343 10.25 8.98 3.14
CA ILE A 343 10.50 8.41 1.81
C ILE A 343 9.29 7.62 1.32
N GLY A 344 8.67 6.80 2.16
CA GLY A 344 7.45 6.08 1.78
C GLY A 344 6.25 7.01 1.49
N ALA A 345 6.15 8.14 2.18
CA ALA A 345 5.17 9.17 1.88
C ALA A 345 5.46 9.87 0.54
N GLU A 346 6.75 10.14 0.23
CA GLU A 346 7.18 10.67 -1.06
C GLU A 346 6.78 9.73 -2.20
N GLN A 347 7.15 8.45 -2.09
CA GLN A 347 6.84 7.43 -3.09
C GLN A 347 5.33 7.29 -3.35
N THR A 348 4.51 7.48 -2.33
CA THR A 348 3.06 7.26 -2.39
C THR A 348 2.25 8.55 -2.53
N GLY A 349 2.87 9.66 -2.94
CA GLY A 349 2.20 10.93 -3.20
C GLY A 349 1.58 11.62 -1.97
N ARG A 350 2.01 11.25 -0.74
CA ARG A 350 1.45 11.77 0.53
C ARG A 350 2.30 12.89 1.12
N ASN A 351 1.68 13.68 1.99
CA ASN A 351 2.36 14.70 2.77
C ASN A 351 2.84 14.07 4.09
N SER A 352 4.13 14.13 4.38
CA SER A 352 4.69 13.65 5.64
C SER A 352 5.04 14.82 6.57
N PHE A 353 4.69 14.66 7.83
CA PHE A 353 5.04 15.54 8.93
C PHE A 353 5.87 14.72 9.91
N VAL A 354 7.16 15.04 10.03
CA VAL A 354 8.11 14.23 10.78
C VAL A 354 8.68 15.03 11.94
N MET A 355 8.63 14.46 13.14
CA MET A 355 9.32 14.95 14.33
C MET A 355 10.56 14.09 14.56
N GLU A 356 11.69 14.73 14.83
CA GLU A 356 12.92 14.06 15.22
C GLU A 356 13.64 14.88 16.30
N LEU A 357 14.04 14.24 17.36
CA LEU A 357 14.65 14.92 18.53
C LEU A 357 16.14 15.22 18.33
N ASP A 358 16.84 14.40 17.55
CA ASP A 358 18.28 14.57 17.32
C ASP A 358 18.55 15.43 16.08
N PRO A 359 19.18 16.61 16.23
CA PRO A 359 19.52 17.48 15.10
C PRO A 359 20.35 16.77 14.02
N LYS A 360 21.22 15.82 14.38
CA LYS A 360 22.01 15.06 13.41
C LYS A 360 21.14 14.18 12.52
N TYR A 361 20.11 13.56 13.12
CA TYR A 361 19.16 12.74 12.35
C TYR A 361 18.21 13.59 11.53
N CYS A 362 17.85 14.79 11.98
CA CYS A 362 17.16 15.75 11.12
C CYS A 362 17.97 16.05 9.84
N ASP A 363 19.28 16.27 9.97
CA ASP A 363 20.17 16.47 8.83
C ASP A 363 20.29 15.22 7.93
N VAL A 364 20.24 14.00 8.52
CA VAL A 364 20.17 12.74 7.77
C VAL A 364 18.91 12.67 6.94
N ILE A 365 17.74 12.98 7.53
CA ILE A 365 16.45 12.99 6.84
C ILE A 365 16.47 13.98 5.67
N ILE A 366 16.97 15.19 5.89
CA ILE A 366 17.06 16.23 4.86
C ILE A 366 17.92 15.74 3.69
N LYS A 367 19.14 15.26 3.96
CA LYS A 367 20.06 14.77 2.93
C LYS A 367 19.48 13.59 2.16
N ARG A 368 18.89 12.61 2.88
CA ARG A 368 18.26 11.44 2.28
C ARG A 368 17.16 11.84 1.30
N TRP A 369 16.27 12.75 1.70
CA TRP A 369 15.20 13.22 0.83
C TRP A 369 15.73 13.99 -0.37
N GLN A 370 16.74 14.87 -0.19
CA GLN A 370 17.38 15.59 -1.28
C GLN A 370 18.08 14.64 -2.28
N GLU A 371 18.75 13.59 -1.79
CA GLU A 371 19.40 12.58 -2.65
C GLU A 371 18.37 11.74 -3.39
N PHE A 372 17.21 11.46 -2.74
CA PHE A 372 16.14 10.65 -3.32
C PHE A 372 15.37 11.42 -4.40
N THR A 373 15.04 12.69 -4.16
CA THR A 373 14.20 13.51 -5.06
C THR A 373 14.98 14.39 -6.04
N GLY A 374 16.21 14.77 -5.69
CA GLY A 374 16.99 15.81 -6.39
C GLY A 374 16.56 17.23 -6.05
N GLU A 375 15.56 17.40 -5.16
CA GLU A 375 15.06 18.71 -4.72
C GLU A 375 15.87 19.26 -3.54
N LYS A 376 15.63 20.55 -3.18
CA LYS A 376 16.30 21.21 -2.07
C LYS A 376 15.36 21.47 -0.91
N ALA A 377 15.79 21.07 0.29
CA ALA A 377 15.10 21.43 1.52
C ALA A 377 15.34 22.90 1.87
N THR A 378 14.32 23.57 2.40
CA THR A 378 14.38 24.97 2.83
C THR A 378 13.96 25.11 4.28
N HIS A 379 14.70 25.94 5.03
CA HIS A 379 14.37 26.28 6.40
C HIS A 379 13.13 27.19 6.45
N ALA A 380 12.10 26.80 7.18
CA ALA A 380 10.77 27.43 7.13
C ALA A 380 10.79 28.91 7.54
N GLU A 381 11.62 29.29 8.51
CA GLU A 381 11.66 30.64 9.04
C GLU A 381 12.56 31.57 8.21
N SER A 382 13.77 31.12 7.81
CA SER A 382 14.73 31.92 7.08
C SER A 382 14.56 31.89 5.57
N GLY A 383 13.87 30.88 5.04
CA GLY A 383 13.74 30.61 3.59
C GLY A 383 15.04 30.16 2.90
N LYS A 384 16.12 29.94 3.66
CA LYS A 384 17.40 29.48 3.13
C LYS A 384 17.40 27.97 2.89
N THR A 385 18.14 27.54 1.87
CA THR A 385 18.36 26.11 1.62
C THR A 385 19.29 25.49 2.67
N TYR A 386 19.26 24.15 2.76
CA TYR A 386 20.14 23.43 3.66
C TYR A 386 21.62 23.68 3.33
N GLU A 387 21.99 23.76 2.06
CA GLU A 387 23.36 24.06 1.62
C GLU A 387 23.82 25.47 2.01
N GLU A 388 22.91 26.46 1.93
CA GLU A 388 23.21 27.84 2.33
C GLU A 388 23.44 28.01 3.83
N LEU A 389 22.87 27.12 4.66
CA LEU A 389 23.06 27.11 6.10
C LEU A 389 24.23 26.22 6.55
N SER A 390 24.65 25.27 5.71
CA SER A 390 25.79 24.38 5.95
C SER A 390 27.12 24.92 5.47
N ALA A 391 27.13 26.04 4.73
CA ALA A 391 28.32 26.71 4.22
C ALA A 391 28.94 27.63 5.28
#